data_2e8c18755379911ecff684cc81a6348a
#
_entry.id   2e8c18755379911ecff684cc81a6348a
#
_cell.length_a   1.000
_cell.length_b   1.000
_cell.length_c   1.000
_cell.angle_alpha   90.00
_cell.angle_beta   90.00
_cell.angle_gamma   90.00
#
_symmetry.space_group_name_H-M   'P 1'
#
loop_
_entity.id
_entity.type
_entity.pdbx_description
1 polymer ?
#
loop_
_entity_poly.entity_id
_entity_poly.type
_entity_poly.pdbx_seq_one_letter_code
_entity_poly.pdbx_strand_id
1 'polypeptide(L)'
;ELIIGDRGTGKTTICIDTIINQAKINKVGLASKDPKFRPVYSIYVAVGQKNSNIVRTMSALEAAGALEYSIIVCAPAADNPANQYLAPFSGAAMGEWFMENGMDALIVYDDLSKHAVAYRQISLILKRPSGREAYPGDVFYLHSRLLERAARLDGKGSLTALPIIETQAGDVSAYIPTNVISITDGQIFLETDLFNQGIRPAVSVGLSVSRVGSSAQIKATKQVGGKLKGELAQFRELAAFAQFGSDLDAK
;
A
#
# COMPACT_ATOMS: atom_id res chain seq x y z
N GLU A 1 5.40 -3.58 0.43
CA GLU A 1 4.93 -3.29 1.79
C GLU A 1 3.44 -2.97 1.80
N LEU A 2 2.74 -3.38 2.86
CA LEU A 2 1.32 -3.16 3.05
C LEU A 2 1.04 -1.75 3.59
N ILE A 3 0.01 -1.08 3.06
CA ILE A 3 -0.55 0.14 3.65
C ILE A 3 -1.91 -0.22 4.26
N ILE A 4 -2.02 -0.09 5.57
CA ILE A 4 -3.19 -0.58 6.33
C ILE A 4 -3.72 0.49 7.28
N GLY A 5 -5.02 0.54 7.47
CA GLY A 5 -5.71 1.46 8.39
C GLY A 5 -7.17 1.63 8.04
N ASP A 6 -7.90 2.37 8.87
CA ASP A 6 -9.32 2.60 8.68
C ASP A 6 -9.62 3.47 7.46
N ARG A 7 -10.88 3.51 7.09
CA ARG A 7 -11.33 4.33 5.97
C ARG A 7 -11.07 5.82 6.24
N GLY A 8 -10.53 6.52 5.24
CA GLY A 8 -10.30 7.96 5.32
C GLY A 8 -9.00 8.39 6.02
N THR A 9 -8.13 7.46 6.44
CA THR A 9 -6.86 7.75 7.11
C THR A 9 -5.72 8.18 6.17
N GLY A 10 -5.96 8.25 4.86
CA GLY A 10 -4.97 8.72 3.89
C GLY A 10 -4.19 7.64 3.17
N LYS A 11 -4.59 6.36 3.23
CA LYS A 11 -3.91 5.23 2.55
C LYS A 11 -3.68 5.49 1.06
N THR A 12 -4.76 5.76 0.33
CA THR A 12 -4.69 6.08 -1.11
C THR A 12 -3.82 7.30 -1.39
N THR A 13 -3.86 8.32 -0.53
CA THR A 13 -3.05 9.55 -0.69
C THR A 13 -1.57 9.23 -0.69
N ILE A 14 -1.08 8.41 0.26
CA ILE A 14 0.33 7.99 0.32
C ILE A 14 0.74 7.29 -1.00
N CYS A 15 -0.11 6.42 -1.52
CA CYS A 15 0.17 5.72 -2.77
C CYS A 15 0.22 6.68 -3.97
N ILE A 16 -0.73 7.60 -4.06
CA ILE A 16 -0.79 8.58 -5.16
C ILE A 16 0.41 9.54 -5.08
N ASP A 17 0.76 10.02 -3.89
CA ASP A 17 1.93 10.86 -3.68
C ASP A 17 3.23 10.12 -4.06
N THR A 18 3.31 8.82 -3.79
CA THR A 18 4.44 7.98 -4.21
C THR A 18 4.54 7.92 -5.74
N ILE A 19 3.43 7.71 -6.45
CA ILE A 19 3.40 7.69 -7.92
C ILE A 19 3.79 9.06 -8.49
N ILE A 20 3.25 10.15 -7.95
CA ILE A 20 3.57 11.51 -8.38
C ILE A 20 5.05 11.84 -8.15
N ASN A 21 5.58 11.47 -7.00
CA ASN A 21 6.99 11.70 -6.70
C ASN A 21 7.91 10.88 -7.62
N GLN A 22 7.54 9.63 -7.88
CA GLN A 22 8.30 8.77 -8.80
C GLN A 22 8.28 9.32 -10.23
N ALA A 23 7.17 9.86 -10.69
CA ALA A 23 7.09 10.52 -12.00
C ALA A 23 8.03 11.75 -12.09
N LYS A 24 8.12 12.54 -11.03
CA LYS A 24 9.10 13.66 -10.95
C LYS A 24 10.54 13.17 -11.03
N ILE A 25 10.86 12.09 -10.31
CA ILE A 25 12.19 11.46 -10.35
C ILE A 25 12.48 10.95 -11.75
N ASN A 26 11.53 10.27 -12.40
CA ASN A 26 11.67 9.79 -13.77
C ASN A 26 11.96 10.92 -14.75
N LYS A 27 11.20 12.02 -14.66
CA LYS A 27 11.39 13.18 -15.54
C LYS A 27 12.79 13.79 -15.41
N VAL A 28 13.27 13.96 -14.18
CA VAL A 28 14.63 14.50 -13.93
C VAL A 28 15.70 13.50 -14.35
N GLY A 29 15.55 12.23 -14.02
CA GLY A 29 16.51 11.19 -14.34
C GLY A 29 16.66 10.96 -15.84
N LEU A 30 15.58 10.93 -16.59
CA LEU A 30 15.61 10.81 -18.05
C LEU A 30 16.24 12.04 -18.72
N ALA A 31 15.98 13.24 -18.18
CA ALA A 31 16.59 14.47 -18.67
C ALA A 31 18.10 14.52 -18.43
N SER A 32 18.60 13.86 -17.39
CA SER A 32 20.05 13.79 -17.06
C SER A 32 20.86 12.96 -18.06
N LYS A 33 20.20 12.11 -18.85
CA LYS A 33 20.82 11.16 -19.80
C LYS A 33 21.85 10.22 -19.14
N ASP A 34 21.72 9.99 -17.83
CA ASP A 34 22.57 9.02 -17.12
C ASP A 34 22.24 7.61 -17.59
N PRO A 35 23.17 6.85 -18.19
CA PRO A 35 22.92 5.50 -18.68
C PRO A 35 22.60 4.50 -17.54
N LYS A 36 22.86 4.85 -16.29
CA LYS A 36 22.53 4.03 -15.12
C LYS A 36 21.14 4.32 -14.56
N PHE A 37 20.51 5.41 -14.98
CA PHE A 37 19.18 5.75 -14.51
C PHE A 37 18.15 4.79 -15.10
N ARG A 38 17.30 4.23 -14.24
CA ARG A 38 16.21 3.34 -14.62
C ARG A 38 14.88 3.98 -14.17
N PRO A 39 14.00 4.33 -15.09
CA PRO A 39 12.69 4.84 -14.73
C PRO A 39 11.84 3.74 -14.09
N VAL A 40 11.00 4.11 -13.14
CA VAL A 40 10.01 3.21 -12.52
C VAL A 40 8.63 3.54 -13.08
N TYR A 41 7.98 2.56 -13.71
CA TYR A 41 6.62 2.70 -14.22
C TYR A 41 5.61 2.31 -13.15
N SER A 42 4.56 3.10 -13.00
CA SER A 42 3.56 2.90 -11.95
C SER A 42 2.29 2.28 -12.50
N ILE A 43 1.71 1.33 -11.78
CA ILE A 43 0.44 0.70 -12.10
C ILE A 43 -0.50 0.91 -10.92
N TYR A 44 -1.58 1.66 -11.12
CA TYR A 44 -2.59 1.87 -10.11
C TYR A 44 -3.80 1.01 -10.41
N VAL A 45 -4.10 0.06 -9.52
CA VAL A 45 -5.22 -0.87 -9.66
C VAL A 45 -6.32 -0.48 -8.68
N ALA A 46 -7.41 0.10 -9.17
CA ALA A 46 -8.58 0.46 -8.39
C ALA A 46 -9.59 -0.69 -8.40
N VAL A 47 -9.89 -1.25 -7.23
CA VAL A 47 -10.84 -2.36 -7.07
C VAL A 47 -12.03 -1.93 -6.21
N GLY A 48 -13.24 -2.02 -6.73
CA GLY A 48 -14.46 -1.71 -5.98
C GLY A 48 -14.55 -0.25 -5.49
N GLN A 49 -13.81 0.67 -6.10
CA GLN A 49 -13.84 2.09 -5.80
C GLN A 49 -15.04 2.77 -6.47
N LYS A 50 -15.52 3.88 -5.89
CA LYS A 50 -16.50 4.73 -6.56
C LYS A 50 -15.87 5.41 -7.77
N ASN A 51 -16.60 5.51 -8.87
CA ASN A 51 -16.13 6.19 -10.10
C ASN A 51 -15.60 7.60 -9.82
N SER A 52 -16.27 8.37 -8.95
CA SER A 52 -15.82 9.71 -8.57
C SER A 52 -14.44 9.74 -7.93
N ASN A 53 -14.08 8.71 -7.16
CA ASN A 53 -12.75 8.59 -6.57
C ASN A 53 -11.70 8.26 -7.63
N ILE A 54 -12.03 7.36 -8.56
CA ILE A 54 -11.15 6.99 -9.67
C ILE A 54 -10.84 8.21 -10.53
N VAL A 55 -11.87 8.95 -10.92
CA VAL A 55 -11.73 10.19 -11.73
C VAL A 55 -10.87 11.21 -10.99
N ARG A 56 -11.11 11.42 -9.70
CA ARG A 56 -10.29 12.35 -8.89
C ARG A 56 -8.82 11.92 -8.84
N THR A 57 -8.54 10.64 -8.70
CA THR A 57 -7.18 10.10 -8.72
C THR A 57 -6.53 10.32 -10.10
N MET A 58 -7.26 10.03 -11.19
CA MET A 58 -6.77 10.27 -12.55
C MET A 58 -6.43 11.75 -12.77
N SER A 59 -7.34 12.67 -12.38
CA SER A 59 -7.10 14.12 -12.51
C SER A 59 -5.91 14.59 -11.69
N ALA A 60 -5.68 14.02 -10.50
CA ALA A 60 -4.51 14.35 -9.68
C ALA A 60 -3.19 13.89 -10.34
N LEU A 61 -3.18 12.67 -10.92
CA LEU A 61 -2.02 12.14 -11.64
C LEU A 61 -1.76 12.93 -12.92
N GLU A 62 -2.81 13.31 -13.66
CA GLU A 62 -2.72 14.12 -14.87
C GLU A 62 -2.15 15.51 -14.58
N ALA A 63 -2.72 16.21 -13.59
CA ALA A 63 -2.26 17.53 -13.16
C ALA A 63 -0.79 17.54 -12.71
N ALA A 64 -0.30 16.44 -12.17
CA ALA A 64 1.10 16.26 -11.78
C ALA A 64 2.00 15.78 -12.93
N GLY A 65 1.46 15.52 -14.14
CA GLY A 65 2.21 14.95 -15.26
C GLY A 65 2.68 13.51 -15.02
N ALA A 66 2.02 12.79 -14.12
CA ALA A 66 2.41 11.43 -13.75
C ALA A 66 1.82 10.36 -14.66
N LEU A 67 0.79 10.68 -15.46
CA LEU A 67 0.17 9.73 -16.38
C LEU A 67 1.10 9.22 -17.48
N GLU A 68 2.12 10.00 -17.86
CA GLU A 68 3.14 9.56 -18.84
C GLU A 68 3.89 8.30 -18.39
N TYR A 69 3.96 8.07 -17.07
CA TYR A 69 4.68 6.95 -16.45
C TYR A 69 3.74 5.98 -15.72
N SER A 70 2.42 6.09 -15.96
CA SER A 70 1.43 5.35 -15.18
C SER A 70 0.41 4.64 -16.04
N ILE A 71 0.02 3.44 -15.60
CA ILE A 71 -1.10 2.67 -16.12
C ILE A 71 -2.19 2.63 -15.04
N ILE A 72 -3.45 2.86 -15.42
CA ILE A 72 -4.58 2.75 -14.51
C ILE A 72 -5.45 1.57 -14.93
N VAL A 73 -5.60 0.60 -14.05
CA VAL A 73 -6.50 -0.54 -14.19
C VAL A 73 -7.64 -0.34 -13.21
N CYS A 74 -8.87 -0.31 -13.69
CA CYS A 74 -10.01 -0.08 -12.80
C CYS A 74 -11.13 -1.11 -13.00
N ALA A 75 -11.66 -1.58 -11.89
CA ALA A 75 -12.91 -2.31 -11.78
C ALA A 75 -13.75 -1.63 -10.69
N PRO A 76 -14.60 -0.66 -11.05
CA PRO A 76 -15.40 0.13 -10.11
C PRO A 76 -16.38 -0.72 -9.31
N ALA A 77 -16.94 -0.13 -8.25
CA ALA A 77 -17.94 -0.81 -7.40
C ALA A 77 -19.22 -1.19 -8.14
N ALA A 78 -19.50 -0.54 -9.28
CA ALA A 78 -20.65 -0.87 -10.15
C ALA A 78 -20.39 -2.07 -11.07
N ASP A 79 -19.13 -2.48 -11.24
CA ASP A 79 -18.77 -3.63 -12.05
C ASP A 79 -19.13 -4.95 -11.35
N ASN A 80 -19.26 -6.00 -12.19
CA ASN A 80 -19.49 -7.33 -11.66
C ASN A 80 -18.30 -7.84 -10.84
N PRO A 81 -18.51 -8.77 -9.88
CA PRO A 81 -17.45 -9.31 -9.05
C PRO A 81 -16.30 -9.96 -9.83
N ALA A 82 -16.57 -10.51 -11.02
CA ALA A 82 -15.54 -11.14 -11.83
C ALA A 82 -14.50 -10.13 -12.33
N ASN A 83 -14.94 -8.94 -12.77
CA ASN A 83 -14.02 -7.86 -13.14
C ASN A 83 -13.19 -7.37 -11.96
N GLN A 84 -13.84 -7.19 -10.80
CA GLN A 84 -13.13 -6.81 -9.57
C GLN A 84 -12.12 -7.87 -9.12
N TYR A 85 -12.42 -9.14 -9.36
CA TYR A 85 -11.49 -10.25 -9.11
C TYR A 85 -10.31 -10.25 -10.10
N LEU A 86 -10.55 -9.99 -11.38
CA LEU A 86 -9.52 -10.06 -12.42
C LEU A 86 -8.57 -8.84 -12.43
N ALA A 87 -9.05 -7.66 -12.05
CA ALA A 87 -8.29 -6.41 -12.15
C ALA A 87 -6.91 -6.46 -11.49
N PRO A 88 -6.72 -6.96 -10.25
CA PRO A 88 -5.40 -7.06 -9.63
C PRO A 88 -4.46 -7.99 -10.40
N PHE A 89 -4.95 -9.10 -10.93
CA PHE A 89 -4.13 -10.02 -11.72
C PHE A 89 -3.74 -9.44 -13.07
N SER A 90 -4.64 -8.67 -13.71
CA SER A 90 -4.33 -7.94 -14.94
C SER A 90 -3.25 -6.89 -14.71
N GLY A 91 -3.35 -6.12 -13.63
CA GLY A 91 -2.32 -5.15 -13.24
C GLY A 91 -0.98 -5.84 -12.93
N ALA A 92 -1.00 -6.96 -12.21
CA ALA A 92 0.19 -7.74 -11.92
C ALA A 92 0.89 -8.23 -13.20
N ALA A 93 0.13 -8.74 -14.16
CA ALA A 93 0.69 -9.19 -15.45
C ALA A 93 1.36 -8.05 -16.23
N MET A 94 0.78 -6.83 -16.18
CA MET A 94 1.42 -5.64 -16.76
C MET A 94 2.73 -5.29 -16.03
N GLY A 95 2.75 -5.38 -14.70
CA GLY A 95 3.96 -5.14 -13.89
C GLY A 95 5.05 -6.17 -14.15
N GLU A 96 4.68 -7.44 -14.29
CA GLU A 96 5.62 -8.51 -14.66
C GLU A 96 6.23 -8.29 -16.04
N TRP A 97 5.45 -7.79 -17.00
CA TRP A 97 5.98 -7.47 -18.32
C TRP A 97 7.13 -6.46 -18.23
N PHE A 98 6.98 -5.40 -17.44
CA PHE A 98 8.09 -4.45 -17.19
C PHE A 98 9.28 -5.15 -16.54
N MET A 99 9.06 -5.89 -15.48
CA MET A 99 10.10 -6.60 -14.74
C MET A 99 10.87 -7.59 -15.61
N GLU A 100 10.18 -8.38 -16.43
CA GLU A 100 10.79 -9.38 -17.31
C GLU A 100 11.62 -8.74 -18.44
N ASN A 101 11.23 -7.55 -18.89
CA ASN A 101 11.96 -6.78 -19.89
C ASN A 101 13.05 -5.87 -19.30
N GLY A 102 13.48 -6.10 -18.09
CA GLY A 102 14.59 -5.39 -17.48
C GLY A 102 14.26 -3.99 -16.97
N MET A 103 12.96 -3.66 -16.84
CA MET A 103 12.48 -2.38 -16.32
C MET A 103 11.99 -2.51 -14.89
N ASP A 104 11.90 -1.39 -14.18
CA ASP A 104 11.37 -1.37 -12.81
C ASP A 104 9.93 -0.85 -12.79
N ALA A 105 9.08 -1.50 -12.02
CA ALA A 105 7.67 -1.11 -11.89
C ALA A 105 7.22 -1.08 -10.42
N LEU A 106 6.26 -0.19 -10.16
CA LEU A 106 5.53 -0.06 -8.90
C LEU A 106 4.06 -0.39 -9.16
N ILE A 107 3.47 -1.30 -8.38
CA ILE A 107 2.05 -1.58 -8.45
C ILE A 107 1.35 -1.28 -7.14
N VAL A 108 0.25 -0.55 -7.22
CA VAL A 108 -0.63 -0.23 -6.10
C VAL A 108 -1.94 -0.98 -6.27
N TYR A 109 -2.38 -1.71 -5.23
CA TYR A 109 -3.68 -2.37 -5.21
C TYR A 109 -4.62 -1.64 -4.24
N ASP A 110 -5.54 -0.84 -4.75
CA ASP A 110 -6.48 -0.04 -3.95
C ASP A 110 -7.93 -0.51 -4.15
N ASP A 111 -8.48 -1.44 -3.34
CA ASP A 111 -7.85 -2.14 -2.22
C ASP A 111 -8.09 -3.66 -2.29
N LEU A 112 -7.25 -4.41 -1.63
CA LEU A 112 -7.38 -5.87 -1.57
C LEU A 112 -8.49 -6.35 -0.62
N SER A 113 -9.01 -5.51 0.28
CA SER A 113 -10.19 -5.83 1.08
C SER A 113 -11.41 -6.04 0.18
N LYS A 114 -11.62 -5.15 -0.80
CA LYS A 114 -12.69 -5.28 -1.79
C LYS A 114 -12.45 -6.43 -2.77
N HIS A 115 -11.20 -6.69 -3.11
CA HIS A 115 -10.82 -7.87 -3.89
C HIS A 115 -11.24 -9.17 -3.21
N ALA A 116 -10.98 -9.29 -1.88
CA ALA A 116 -11.42 -10.43 -1.09
C ALA A 116 -12.95 -10.55 -1.05
N VAL A 117 -13.68 -9.42 -0.90
CA VAL A 117 -15.15 -9.40 -0.93
C VAL A 117 -15.69 -9.87 -2.27
N ALA A 118 -15.11 -9.42 -3.39
CA ALA A 118 -15.50 -9.88 -4.72
C ALA A 118 -15.30 -11.40 -4.88
N TYR A 119 -14.17 -11.91 -4.40
CA TYR A 119 -13.90 -13.36 -4.42
C TYR A 119 -14.86 -14.15 -3.53
N ARG A 120 -15.21 -13.63 -2.35
CA ARG A 120 -16.24 -14.21 -1.50
C ARG A 120 -17.59 -14.30 -2.20
N GLN A 121 -18.02 -13.23 -2.90
CA GLN A 121 -19.26 -13.22 -3.66
C GLN A 121 -19.26 -14.27 -4.76
N ILE A 122 -18.20 -14.38 -5.55
CA ILE A 122 -18.05 -15.40 -6.59
C ILE A 122 -18.15 -16.80 -5.98
N SER A 123 -17.45 -17.04 -4.89
CA SER A 123 -17.42 -18.34 -4.22
C SER A 123 -18.79 -18.74 -3.66
N LEU A 124 -19.54 -17.79 -3.10
CA LEU A 124 -20.92 -18.03 -2.61
C LEU A 124 -21.88 -18.34 -3.76
N ILE A 125 -21.80 -17.63 -4.89
CA ILE A 125 -22.60 -17.92 -6.08
C ILE A 125 -22.30 -19.33 -6.61
N LEU A 126 -21.04 -19.72 -6.59
CA LEU A 126 -20.61 -21.06 -6.98
C LEU A 126 -20.86 -22.14 -5.92
N LYS A 127 -21.55 -21.77 -4.81
CA LYS A 127 -21.86 -22.69 -3.70
C LYS A 127 -20.64 -23.39 -3.11
N ARG A 128 -19.48 -22.75 -3.14
CA ARG A 128 -18.27 -23.27 -2.50
C ARG A 128 -18.42 -23.16 -0.97
N PRO A 129 -17.89 -24.12 -0.19
CA PRO A 129 -17.95 -24.06 1.26
C PRO A 129 -17.21 -22.81 1.76
N SER A 130 -17.83 -22.10 2.68
CA SER A 130 -17.26 -20.90 3.33
C SER A 130 -16.67 -21.27 4.69
N GLY A 131 -15.58 -20.56 5.03
CA GLY A 131 -14.93 -20.63 6.34
C GLY A 131 -15.16 -19.37 7.18
N ARG A 132 -14.11 -18.91 7.85
CA ARG A 132 -14.14 -17.73 8.73
C ARG A 132 -14.64 -16.49 7.96
N GLU A 133 -15.53 -15.73 8.58
CA GLU A 133 -16.17 -14.52 8.02
C GLU A 133 -16.80 -14.75 6.63
N ALA A 134 -17.28 -15.97 6.39
CA ALA A 134 -17.85 -16.42 5.13
C ALA A 134 -16.88 -16.33 3.92
N TYR A 135 -15.60 -16.17 4.14
CA TYR A 135 -14.59 -16.26 3.07
C TYR A 135 -14.35 -17.73 2.69
N PRO A 136 -14.06 -18.00 1.40
CA PRO A 136 -13.64 -19.33 0.98
C PRO A 136 -12.28 -19.71 1.61
N GLY A 137 -12.04 -20.99 1.84
CA GLY A 137 -10.83 -21.47 2.51
C GLY A 137 -9.51 -21.12 1.82
N ASP A 138 -9.56 -20.79 0.53
CA ASP A 138 -8.40 -20.42 -0.29
C ASP A 138 -8.19 -18.91 -0.45
N VAL A 139 -8.86 -18.06 0.35
CA VAL A 139 -8.69 -16.60 0.26
C VAL A 139 -7.26 -16.15 0.61
N PHE A 140 -6.57 -16.89 1.49
CA PHE A 140 -5.14 -16.64 1.73
C PHE A 140 -4.32 -16.84 0.45
N TYR A 141 -4.57 -17.93 -0.24
CA TYR A 141 -3.89 -18.25 -1.52
C TYR A 141 -4.21 -17.21 -2.61
N LEU A 142 -5.41 -16.63 -2.62
CA LEU A 142 -5.77 -15.55 -3.52
C LEU A 142 -4.76 -14.39 -3.45
N HIS A 143 -4.48 -13.91 -2.25
CA HIS A 143 -3.57 -12.79 -2.04
C HIS A 143 -2.10 -13.19 -2.09
N SER A 144 -1.71 -14.35 -1.56
CA SER A 144 -0.32 -14.79 -1.60
C SER A 144 0.17 -14.98 -3.04
N ARG A 145 -0.57 -15.68 -3.90
CA ARG A 145 -0.19 -15.84 -5.30
C ARG A 145 -0.19 -14.54 -6.12
N LEU A 146 -0.91 -13.51 -5.67
CA LEU A 146 -0.89 -12.19 -6.28
C LEU A 146 0.35 -11.40 -5.85
N LEU A 147 0.63 -11.37 -4.55
CA LEU A 147 1.68 -10.52 -3.97
C LEU A 147 3.09 -11.11 -4.12
N GLU A 148 3.23 -12.43 -4.12
CA GLU A 148 4.52 -13.10 -4.36
C GLU A 148 5.07 -12.93 -5.79
N ARG A 149 4.27 -12.42 -6.70
CA ARG A 149 4.71 -12.01 -8.05
C ARG A 149 5.56 -10.74 -8.03
N ALA A 150 5.45 -9.94 -6.96
CA ALA A 150 6.27 -8.75 -6.77
C ALA A 150 7.67 -9.18 -6.28
N ALA A 151 8.66 -9.03 -7.14
CA ALA A 151 10.01 -9.48 -6.89
C ALA A 151 11.04 -8.66 -7.68
N ARG A 152 12.31 -8.88 -7.38
CA ARG A 152 13.43 -8.47 -8.23
C ARG A 152 14.05 -9.69 -8.87
N LEU A 153 14.10 -9.72 -10.19
CA LEU A 153 14.69 -10.82 -10.94
C LEU A 153 16.18 -10.54 -11.19
N ASP A 154 16.99 -11.58 -11.08
CA ASP A 154 18.42 -11.49 -11.37
C ASP A 154 18.64 -11.18 -12.85
N GLY A 155 19.49 -10.20 -13.13
CA GLY A 155 19.76 -9.73 -14.50
C GLY A 155 18.58 -9.05 -15.22
N LYS A 156 17.44 -8.86 -14.56
CA LYS A 156 16.24 -8.22 -15.12
C LYS A 156 15.80 -7.01 -14.28
N GLY A 157 14.49 -6.73 -14.29
CA GLY A 157 13.87 -5.64 -13.54
C GLY A 157 13.34 -6.02 -12.18
N SER A 158 12.53 -5.11 -11.61
CA SER A 158 11.85 -5.31 -10.34
C SER A 158 10.39 -4.89 -10.42
N LEU A 159 9.56 -5.56 -9.62
CA LEU A 159 8.18 -5.18 -9.37
C LEU A 159 7.98 -4.99 -7.87
N THR A 160 7.66 -3.78 -7.45
CA THR A 160 7.35 -3.43 -6.06
C THR A 160 5.85 -3.30 -5.88
N ALA A 161 5.26 -4.01 -4.91
CA ALA A 161 3.83 -3.94 -4.64
C ALA A 161 3.52 -3.16 -3.35
N LEU A 162 2.55 -2.26 -3.45
CA LEU A 162 1.92 -1.55 -2.34
C LEU A 162 0.43 -1.93 -2.27
N PRO A 163 0.09 -3.06 -1.64
CA PRO A 163 -1.30 -3.39 -1.37
C PRO A 163 -1.88 -2.48 -0.28
N ILE A 164 -3.16 -2.13 -0.43
CA ILE A 164 -3.94 -1.41 0.57
C ILE A 164 -4.93 -2.38 1.20
N ILE A 165 -5.02 -2.36 2.51
CA ILE A 165 -6.05 -3.04 3.30
C ILE A 165 -6.81 -2.03 4.15
N GLU A 166 -8.14 -2.13 4.13
CA GLU A 166 -9.02 -1.34 4.99
C GLU A 166 -9.34 -2.12 6.25
N THR A 167 -9.08 -1.52 7.42
CA THR A 167 -9.51 -2.02 8.72
C THR A 167 -10.83 -1.37 9.15
N GLN A 168 -11.47 -1.93 10.16
CA GLN A 168 -12.63 -1.36 10.84
C GLN A 168 -12.27 -1.14 12.31
N ALA A 169 -12.41 0.09 12.80
CA ALA A 169 -12.06 0.48 14.16
C ALA A 169 -10.62 0.08 14.59
N GLY A 170 -9.67 0.14 13.65
CA GLY A 170 -8.28 -0.20 13.89
C GLY A 170 -8.01 -1.70 14.11
N ASP A 171 -8.99 -2.58 13.88
CA ASP A 171 -8.83 -4.03 14.11
C ASP A 171 -7.93 -4.68 13.05
N VAL A 172 -6.66 -4.87 13.41
CA VAL A 172 -5.69 -5.61 12.61
C VAL A 172 -5.77 -7.12 12.80
N SER A 173 -6.55 -7.61 13.79
CA SER A 173 -6.73 -9.04 14.08
C SER A 173 -7.78 -9.72 13.21
N ALA A 174 -8.52 -8.94 12.42
CA ALA A 174 -9.49 -9.46 11.46
C ALA A 174 -8.85 -10.37 10.42
N TYR A 175 -9.65 -11.20 9.76
CA TYR A 175 -9.13 -12.31 8.95
C TYR A 175 -8.31 -11.84 7.74
N ILE A 176 -8.79 -10.89 6.96
CA ILE A 176 -8.07 -10.41 5.76
C ILE A 176 -6.83 -9.59 6.14
N PRO A 177 -6.88 -8.62 7.10
CA PRO A 177 -5.69 -7.93 7.57
C PRO A 177 -4.57 -8.87 8.01
N THR A 178 -4.84 -9.84 8.88
CA THR A 178 -3.82 -10.79 9.38
C THR A 178 -3.19 -11.62 8.27
N ASN A 179 -3.99 -12.06 7.28
CA ASN A 179 -3.49 -12.78 6.12
C ASN A 179 -2.49 -11.93 5.32
N VAL A 180 -2.86 -10.70 4.99
CA VAL A 180 -2.01 -9.85 4.16
C VAL A 180 -0.77 -9.35 4.90
N ILE A 181 -0.86 -9.06 6.21
CA ILE A 181 0.31 -8.77 7.05
C ILE A 181 1.31 -9.92 7.02
N SER A 182 0.85 -11.17 7.04
CA SER A 182 1.73 -12.33 7.02
C SER A 182 2.42 -12.55 5.67
N ILE A 183 1.78 -12.17 4.57
CA ILE A 183 2.32 -12.31 3.20
C ILE A 183 3.35 -11.22 2.91
N THR A 184 3.13 -10.00 3.38
CA THR A 184 3.94 -8.82 3.02
C THR A 184 5.21 -8.68 3.87
N ASP A 185 6.22 -7.94 3.36
CA ASP A 185 7.50 -7.70 4.04
C ASP A 185 7.45 -6.55 5.06
N GLY A 186 6.29 -6.27 5.56
CA GLY A 186 6.03 -5.22 6.53
C GLY A 186 4.80 -4.40 6.19
N GLN A 187 4.43 -3.52 7.11
CA GLN A 187 3.26 -2.67 6.98
C GLN A 187 3.50 -1.24 7.46
N ILE A 188 2.87 -0.31 6.78
CA ILE A 188 2.68 1.08 7.21
C ILE A 188 1.26 1.18 7.77
N PHE A 189 1.14 1.30 9.09
CA PHE A 189 -0.14 1.39 9.78
C PHE A 189 -0.56 2.84 9.96
N LEU A 190 -1.78 3.19 9.54
CA LEU A 190 -2.36 4.52 9.67
C LEU A 190 -3.47 4.52 10.73
N GLU A 191 -3.32 5.37 11.73
CA GLU A 191 -4.25 5.49 12.85
C GLU A 191 -5.24 6.65 12.63
N THR A 192 -6.54 6.37 12.91
CA THR A 192 -7.61 7.37 12.82
C THR A 192 -7.40 8.51 13.83
N ASP A 193 -6.96 8.19 15.04
CA ASP A 193 -6.75 9.19 16.09
C ASP A 193 -5.66 10.19 15.72
N LEU A 194 -4.54 9.72 15.16
CA LEU A 194 -3.47 10.59 14.65
C LEU A 194 -3.99 11.48 13.51
N PHE A 195 -4.79 10.91 12.61
CA PHE A 195 -5.37 11.65 11.49
C PHE A 195 -6.29 12.78 11.97
N ASN A 196 -7.13 12.49 12.98
CA ASN A 196 -8.05 13.46 13.59
C ASN A 196 -7.31 14.55 14.38
N GLN A 197 -6.17 14.22 14.98
CA GLN A 197 -5.26 15.19 15.63
C GLN A 197 -4.52 16.08 14.62
N GLY A 198 -4.70 15.88 13.32
CA GLY A 198 -4.03 16.67 12.27
C GLY A 198 -2.63 16.17 11.92
N ILE A 199 -2.18 15.05 12.46
CA ILE A 199 -0.89 14.42 12.12
C ILE A 199 -1.04 13.71 10.76
N ARG A 200 -0.39 14.23 9.74
CA ARG A 200 -0.49 13.74 8.36
C ARG A 200 0.87 13.70 7.69
N PRO A 201 1.31 12.51 7.27
CA PRO A 201 0.62 11.22 7.29
C PRO A 201 0.43 10.67 8.71
N ALA A 202 -0.72 10.01 8.94
CA ALA A 202 -1.13 9.49 10.24
C ALA A 202 -0.43 8.15 10.59
N VAL A 203 0.87 8.06 10.39
CA VAL A 203 1.67 6.84 10.53
C VAL A 203 1.89 6.51 12.00
N SER A 204 1.42 5.34 12.41
CA SER A 204 1.77 4.75 13.69
C SER A 204 3.17 4.15 13.63
N VAL A 205 4.14 4.83 14.21
CA VAL A 205 5.55 4.35 14.23
C VAL A 205 5.69 3.07 15.05
N GLY A 206 4.85 2.87 16.08
CA GLY A 206 4.86 1.68 16.92
C GLY A 206 4.35 0.42 16.21
N LEU A 207 3.24 0.55 15.48
CA LEU A 207 2.58 -0.56 14.78
C LEU A 207 3.14 -0.82 13.37
N SER A 208 3.89 0.14 12.83
CA SER A 208 4.52 0.00 11.52
C SER A 208 5.81 -0.80 11.63
N VAL A 209 5.99 -1.76 10.74
CA VAL A 209 7.12 -2.68 10.73
C VAL A 209 7.65 -2.84 9.32
N SER A 210 8.97 -2.87 9.15
CA SER A 210 9.62 -3.31 7.90
C SER A 210 10.51 -4.53 8.20
N ARG A 211 10.28 -5.63 7.49
CA ARG A 211 11.13 -6.85 7.61
C ARG A 211 12.51 -6.64 7.02
N VAL A 212 12.62 -5.84 5.96
CA VAL A 212 13.90 -5.47 5.34
C VAL A 212 14.69 -4.51 6.23
N GLY A 213 13.98 -3.60 6.87
CA GLY A 213 14.50 -2.66 7.86
C GLY A 213 15.70 -1.86 7.37
N SER A 214 16.71 -1.76 8.21
CA SER A 214 17.90 -0.94 7.93
C SER A 214 18.77 -1.46 6.80
N SER A 215 18.55 -2.66 6.28
CA SER A 215 19.32 -3.23 5.15
C SER A 215 19.10 -2.46 3.85
N ALA A 216 17.91 -1.85 3.68
CA ALA A 216 17.57 -1.04 2.51
C ALA A 216 17.91 0.46 2.69
N GLN A 217 18.38 0.88 3.86
CA GLN A 217 18.61 2.28 4.18
C GLN A 217 20.06 2.70 3.86
N ILE A 218 20.23 3.92 3.37
CA ILE A 218 21.52 4.57 3.30
C ILE A 218 22.04 4.88 4.71
N LYS A 219 23.36 5.01 4.88
CA LYS A 219 24.01 5.21 6.19
C LYS A 219 23.40 6.37 6.98
N ALA A 220 23.10 7.50 6.35
CA ALA A 220 22.52 8.67 6.99
C ALA A 220 21.13 8.37 7.58
N THR A 221 20.23 7.78 6.80
CA THR A 221 18.89 7.40 7.26
C THR A 221 18.94 6.39 8.40
N LYS A 222 19.86 5.40 8.31
CA LYS A 222 20.04 4.39 9.36
C LYS A 222 20.48 4.98 10.69
N GLN A 223 21.40 5.96 10.68
CA GLN A 223 21.88 6.61 11.90
C GLN A 223 20.81 7.45 12.59
N VAL A 224 20.01 8.19 11.81
CA VAL A 224 18.95 9.07 12.34
C VAL A 224 17.69 8.28 12.72
N GLY A 225 17.24 7.39 11.84
CA GLY A 225 15.97 6.69 11.98
C GLY A 225 15.88 5.78 13.21
N GLY A 226 16.99 5.13 13.58
CA GLY A 226 17.03 4.25 14.77
C GLY A 226 16.78 5.01 16.08
N LYS A 227 17.40 6.18 16.24
CA LYS A 227 17.21 7.05 17.42
C LYS A 227 15.82 7.67 17.44
N LEU A 228 15.36 8.19 16.32
CA LEU A 228 14.07 8.86 16.18
C LEU A 228 12.89 7.95 16.59
N LYS A 229 12.94 6.67 16.25
CA LYS A 229 11.89 5.71 16.64
C LYS A 229 11.77 5.59 18.15
N GLY A 230 12.91 5.50 18.87
CA GLY A 230 12.94 5.43 20.32
C GLY A 230 12.45 6.72 21.01
N GLU A 231 12.88 7.87 20.50
CA GLU A 231 12.47 9.18 21.01
C GLU A 231 10.95 9.43 20.81
N LEU A 232 10.40 9.04 19.65
CA LEU A 232 8.96 9.12 19.40
C LEU A 232 8.14 8.18 20.29
N ALA A 233 8.66 7.00 20.61
CA ALA A 233 8.00 6.09 21.55
C ALA A 233 7.94 6.68 22.95
N GLN A 234 9.07 7.21 23.46
CA GLN A 234 9.13 7.91 24.75
C GLN A 234 8.21 9.13 24.79
N PHE A 235 8.22 9.94 23.74
CA PHE A 235 7.32 11.10 23.65
C PHE A 235 5.85 10.71 23.76
N ARG A 236 5.43 9.63 23.10
CA ARG A 236 4.05 9.15 23.16
C ARG A 236 3.66 8.65 24.56
N GLU A 237 4.55 7.92 25.23
CA GLU A 237 4.32 7.51 26.62
C GLU A 237 4.16 8.72 27.54
N LEU A 238 5.08 9.69 27.47
CA LEU A 238 5.03 10.91 28.28
C LEU A 238 3.79 11.77 27.95
N ALA A 239 3.40 11.88 26.70
CA ALA A 239 2.21 12.62 26.28
C ALA A 239 0.91 12.01 26.86
N ALA A 240 0.84 10.67 26.94
CA ALA A 240 -0.29 10.00 27.57
C ALA A 240 -0.35 10.29 29.09
N PHE A 241 0.79 10.30 29.78
CA PHE A 241 0.86 10.70 31.18
C PHE A 241 0.54 12.20 31.40
N ALA A 242 1.00 13.07 30.50
CA ALA A 242 0.76 14.51 30.59
C ALA A 242 -0.73 14.88 30.48
N GLN A 243 -1.54 14.08 29.79
CA GLN A 243 -2.99 14.25 29.75
C GLN A 243 -3.68 13.93 31.07
N PHE A 244 -3.06 13.14 31.93
CA PHE A 244 -3.62 12.71 33.23
C PHE A 244 -2.99 13.41 34.44
N GLY A 245 -1.89 14.14 34.26
CA GLY A 245 -1.15 14.82 35.33
C GLY A 245 -1.08 16.32 35.14
N SER A 246 -1.60 17.09 36.10
CA SER A 246 -1.51 18.56 36.12
C SER A 246 -0.14 19.09 36.57
N ASP A 247 0.79 18.25 36.99
CA ASP A 247 2.11 18.64 37.49
C ASP A 247 3.22 17.80 36.82
N LEU A 248 3.74 18.34 35.69
CA LEU A 248 5.02 17.88 35.17
C LEU A 248 6.13 18.72 35.82
N ASP A 249 6.98 18.07 36.62
CA ASP A 249 8.23 18.65 37.11
C ASP A 249 9.07 19.15 35.92
N ALA A 250 9.48 20.42 35.99
CA ALA A 250 10.40 21.02 35.05
C ALA A 250 11.79 20.39 35.17
N LYS A 251 12.07 19.38 34.35
CA LYS A 251 13.43 18.88 34.11
C LYS A 251 13.63 18.73 32.60
#